data_f5ef1045da8564983f33f5176132ce3c
#
_entry.id   f5ef1045da8564983f33f5176132ce3c
#
_cell.length_a   1.000
_cell.length_b   1.000
_cell.length_c   1.000
_cell.angle_alpha   90.00
_cell.angle_beta   90.00
_cell.angle_gamma   90.00
#
_symmetry.space_group_name_H-M   'P 1'
#
loop_
_entity.id
_entity.type
_entity.pdbx_description
1 polymer ?
#
loop_
_entity_poly.entity_id
_entity_poly.type
_entity_poly.pdbx_seq_one_letter_code
_entity_poly.pdbx_strand_id
1 'polypeptide(L)'
;MDEQTGVEVAEPRFEHGSFLLIAGFGGRFTQDSTEDIPALWEKLIPHLGKIPAQVGEVTYGVCCNADGEGGFEYIAGVQIDKLDDLPEKYRWVEIQPQHYAVFEHKGRLEQLPDTFQYIWNTWLPQSGREAADAPEFERYSADFDPKLHTGTLEIWLPLKA
;
A
#
# COMPACT_ATOMS: atom_id res chain seq x y z
N MET A 1 12.99 -0.68 26.13
CA MET A 1 12.99 -0.95 25.35
C MET A 1 12.31 -1.30 24.54
N ASP A 2 11.94 -1.04 23.98
CA ASP A 2 11.22 -1.47 23.28
C ASP A 2 11.51 -1.99 22.18
N GLU A 3 11.86 -2.42 21.89
CA GLU A 3 12.19 -3.05 20.98
C GLU A 3 11.52 -4.16 20.60
N GLN A 4 10.54 -4.29 20.95
CA GLN A 4 9.76 -5.45 20.84
C GLN A 4 9.47 -5.87 19.43
N THR A 5 9.34 -4.91 18.51
CA THR A 5 9.02 -5.26 17.14
C THR A 5 10.23 -5.57 16.30
N GLY A 6 11.42 -5.15 16.72
CA GLY A 6 12.60 -5.27 15.92
C GLY A 6 12.60 -4.40 14.68
N VAL A 7 11.72 -3.42 14.61
CA VAL A 7 11.58 -2.53 13.46
C VAL A 7 11.92 -1.12 13.87
N GLU A 8 12.72 -0.46 13.04
CA GLU A 8 12.96 0.96 13.21
C GLU A 8 12.06 1.72 12.25
N VAL A 9 11.29 2.66 12.78
CA VAL A 9 10.41 3.48 11.97
C VAL A 9 10.82 4.93 12.14
N ALA A 10 11.31 5.52 11.05
CA ALA A 10 11.69 6.93 11.06
C ALA A 10 10.45 7.81 11.12
N GLU A 11 10.65 9.07 11.52
CA GLU A 11 9.55 10.03 11.49
C GLU A 11 9.01 10.16 10.07
N PRO A 12 7.71 10.26 9.90
CA PRO A 12 7.15 10.39 8.57
C PRO A 12 7.36 11.78 8.01
N ARG A 13 7.34 11.87 6.68
CA ARG A 13 7.15 13.15 6.04
C ARG A 13 5.67 13.31 5.71
N PHE A 14 5.23 14.52 5.44
CA PHE A 14 3.84 14.79 5.12
C PHE A 14 3.74 15.24 3.68
N GLU A 15 2.82 14.61 2.94
CA GLU A 15 2.67 14.87 1.51
C GLU A 15 1.21 15.10 1.19
N HIS A 16 0.96 15.87 0.16
CA HIS A 16 -0.36 15.99 -0.41
C HIS A 16 -0.34 15.21 -1.72
N GLY A 17 -1.06 14.08 -1.76
CA GLY A 17 -1.06 13.21 -2.93
C GLY A 17 -2.06 13.65 -3.97
N SER A 18 -1.69 13.47 -5.23
CA SER A 18 -2.58 13.74 -6.36
C SER A 18 -3.48 12.55 -6.62
N PHE A 19 -4.45 12.72 -7.50
CA PHE A 19 -5.31 11.62 -7.93
C PHE A 19 -4.48 10.48 -8.51
N LEU A 20 -4.81 9.25 -8.11
CA LEU A 20 -4.17 8.04 -8.64
C LEU A 20 -5.25 7.06 -9.08
N LEU A 21 -4.99 6.39 -10.20
CA LEU A 21 -5.83 5.29 -10.67
C LEU A 21 -4.93 4.07 -10.68
N ILE A 22 -5.28 3.05 -9.89
CA ILE A 22 -4.46 1.86 -9.72
C ILE A 22 -5.22 0.65 -10.24
N ALA A 23 -4.55 -0.19 -11.01
CA ALA A 23 -5.14 -1.41 -11.53
C ALA A 23 -4.20 -2.59 -11.33
N GLY A 24 -4.77 -3.76 -11.06
CA GLY A 24 -3.99 -4.97 -10.85
C GLY A 24 -4.85 -6.13 -10.41
N PHE A 25 -4.32 -6.95 -9.53
CA PHE A 25 -5.04 -8.11 -9.03
C PHE A 25 -5.39 -7.90 -7.56
N GLY A 26 -6.62 -8.23 -7.20
CA GLY A 26 -7.07 -7.96 -5.86
C GLY A 26 -8.03 -9.00 -5.32
N GLY A 27 -8.35 -8.87 -4.05
CA GLY A 27 -9.31 -9.74 -3.38
C GLY A 27 -9.67 -9.14 -2.04
N ARG A 28 -10.59 -9.82 -1.37
CA ARG A 28 -11.01 -9.40 -0.03
C ARG A 28 -10.29 -10.23 1.02
N PHE A 29 -9.86 -9.55 2.08
CA PHE A 29 -9.07 -10.17 3.13
C PHE A 29 -9.53 -9.68 4.49
N THR A 30 -9.13 -10.42 5.53
CA THR A 30 -9.23 -9.97 6.91
C THR A 30 -7.83 -10.06 7.49
N GLN A 31 -7.66 -9.64 8.74
CA GLN A 31 -6.35 -9.77 9.37
C GLN A 31 -5.89 -11.21 9.48
N ASP A 32 -6.84 -12.14 9.50
CA ASP A 32 -6.52 -13.57 9.61
C ASP A 32 -6.14 -14.19 8.27
N SER A 33 -6.37 -13.49 7.15
CA SER A 33 -6.09 -14.04 5.83
C SER A 33 -5.04 -13.24 5.05
N THR A 34 -4.32 -12.33 5.72
CA THR A 34 -3.31 -11.52 5.03
C THR A 34 -2.16 -12.35 4.48
N GLU A 35 -1.99 -13.58 4.96
CA GLU A 35 -0.97 -14.46 4.42
C GLU A 35 -1.22 -14.85 2.97
N ASP A 36 -2.42 -14.62 2.47
CA ASP A 36 -2.75 -14.90 1.07
C ASP A 36 -2.42 -13.73 0.14
N ILE A 37 -2.05 -12.57 0.69
CA ILE A 37 -1.73 -11.39 -0.11
C ILE A 37 -0.53 -11.62 -1.03
N PRO A 38 0.56 -12.28 -0.59
CA PRO A 38 1.69 -12.50 -1.51
C PRO A 38 1.34 -13.21 -2.80
N ALA A 39 0.28 -14.03 -2.80
CA ALA A 39 -0.16 -14.70 -4.02
C ALA A 39 -0.63 -13.71 -5.09
N LEU A 40 -1.20 -12.57 -4.66
CA LEU A 40 -1.59 -11.52 -5.61
C LEU A 40 -0.38 -10.91 -6.29
N TRP A 41 0.69 -10.70 -5.53
CA TRP A 41 1.93 -10.16 -6.09
C TRP A 41 2.55 -11.12 -7.08
N GLU A 42 2.55 -12.43 -6.77
CA GLU A 42 3.04 -13.44 -7.69
C GLU A 42 2.23 -13.45 -8.98
N LYS A 43 0.94 -13.24 -8.88
CA LYS A 43 0.06 -13.18 -10.04
C LYS A 43 0.32 -11.93 -10.87
N LEU A 44 0.66 -10.83 -10.23
CA LEU A 44 0.90 -9.56 -10.90
C LEU A 44 2.20 -9.55 -11.70
N ILE A 45 3.25 -10.18 -11.17
CA ILE A 45 4.60 -10.07 -11.75
C ILE A 45 4.64 -10.34 -13.25
N PRO A 46 4.01 -11.41 -13.79
CA PRO A 46 4.07 -11.66 -15.24
C PRO A 46 3.38 -10.59 -16.08
N HIS A 47 2.55 -9.75 -15.46
CA HIS A 47 1.79 -8.72 -16.18
C HIS A 47 2.43 -7.34 -16.10
N LEU A 48 3.52 -7.20 -15.33
CA LEU A 48 4.17 -5.90 -15.20
C LEU A 48 4.68 -5.43 -16.56
N GLY A 49 4.40 -4.17 -16.87
CA GLY A 49 4.73 -3.60 -18.17
C GLY A 49 3.74 -3.93 -19.26
N LYS A 50 2.73 -4.76 -18.96
CA LYS A 50 1.77 -5.22 -19.96
C LYS A 50 0.34 -4.81 -19.65
N ILE A 51 0.13 -4.12 -18.54
CA ILE A 51 -1.20 -3.66 -18.18
C ILE A 51 -1.53 -2.44 -19.02
N PRO A 52 -2.69 -2.41 -19.68
CA PRO A 52 -3.03 -1.27 -20.56
C PRO A 52 -3.00 0.06 -19.81
N ALA A 53 -2.40 1.05 -20.44
CA ALA A 53 -2.29 2.42 -19.92
C ALA A 53 -1.40 2.52 -18.68
N GLN A 54 -0.55 1.53 -18.43
CA GLN A 54 0.36 1.57 -17.29
C GLN A 54 1.30 2.77 -17.37
N VAL A 55 1.48 3.45 -16.23
CA VAL A 55 2.34 4.62 -16.10
C VAL A 55 3.52 4.25 -15.21
N GLY A 56 4.73 4.22 -15.80
CA GLY A 56 5.94 3.98 -15.01
C GLY A 56 6.06 2.55 -14.51
N GLU A 57 6.97 2.36 -13.57
CA GLU A 57 7.30 1.03 -13.06
C GLU A 57 7.11 0.89 -11.56
N VAL A 58 6.56 1.91 -10.90
CA VAL A 58 6.26 1.84 -9.48
C VAL A 58 5.05 0.92 -9.27
N THR A 59 5.11 0.08 -8.25
CA THR A 59 3.99 -0.78 -7.92
C THR A 59 3.36 -0.34 -6.61
N TYR A 60 2.10 -0.71 -6.42
CA TYR A 60 1.31 -0.27 -5.27
C TYR A 60 0.57 -1.44 -4.66
N GLY A 61 0.48 -1.45 -3.34
CA GLY A 61 -0.44 -2.35 -2.63
C GLY A 61 -1.46 -1.48 -1.93
N VAL A 62 -2.71 -1.51 -2.38
CA VAL A 62 -3.74 -0.59 -1.90
C VAL A 62 -4.74 -1.31 -1.03
N CYS A 63 -4.92 -0.82 0.20
CA CYS A 63 -5.96 -1.29 1.11
C CYS A 63 -7.13 -0.33 1.00
N CYS A 64 -8.29 -0.82 0.63
CA CYS A 64 -9.45 0.01 0.38
C CYS A 64 -10.73 -0.75 0.69
N ASN A 65 -11.85 -0.05 0.59
CA ASN A 65 -13.18 -0.64 0.72
C ASN A 65 -13.35 -1.47 1.99
N ALA A 66 -12.85 -0.95 3.12
CA ALA A 66 -13.03 -1.60 4.41
C ALA A 66 -14.50 -1.66 4.77
N ASP A 67 -14.92 -2.77 5.38
CA ASP A 67 -16.33 -2.98 5.72
C ASP A 67 -16.66 -2.61 7.17
N GLY A 68 -15.67 -2.15 7.94
CA GLY A 68 -15.87 -1.80 9.34
C GLY A 68 -15.90 -2.99 10.28
N GLU A 69 -15.71 -4.20 9.75
CA GLU A 69 -15.75 -5.44 10.54
C GLU A 69 -14.46 -6.24 10.39
N GLY A 70 -13.37 -5.58 10.01
CA GLY A 70 -12.09 -6.22 9.84
C GLY A 70 -11.79 -6.67 8.43
N GLY A 71 -12.76 -6.59 7.53
CA GLY A 71 -12.57 -6.96 6.13
C GLY A 71 -12.17 -5.76 5.29
N PHE A 72 -11.36 -6.00 4.28
CA PHE A 72 -10.92 -4.95 3.37
C PHE A 72 -10.58 -5.56 2.02
N GLU A 73 -10.48 -4.70 1.02
CA GLU A 73 -10.00 -5.11 -0.29
C GLU A 73 -8.53 -4.72 -0.42
N TYR A 74 -7.72 -5.60 -0.98
CA TYR A 74 -6.31 -5.30 -1.25
C TYR A 74 -6.07 -5.50 -2.74
N ILE A 75 -5.41 -4.52 -3.37
CA ILE A 75 -5.08 -4.59 -4.79
C ILE A 75 -3.57 -4.41 -4.94
N ALA A 76 -2.91 -5.40 -5.53
CA ALA A 76 -1.52 -5.29 -5.94
C ALA A 76 -1.53 -4.85 -7.40
N GLY A 77 -0.97 -3.68 -7.69
CA GLY A 77 -1.12 -3.13 -9.02
C GLY A 77 -0.17 -2.02 -9.36
N VAL A 78 -0.51 -1.35 -10.44
CA VAL A 78 0.30 -0.27 -11.00
C VAL A 78 -0.60 0.92 -11.29
N GLN A 79 0.01 2.09 -11.41
CA GLN A 79 -0.75 3.27 -11.83
C GLN A 79 -1.07 3.16 -13.31
N ILE A 80 -2.31 3.48 -13.67
CA ILE A 80 -2.72 3.59 -15.06
C ILE A 80 -3.32 4.98 -15.28
N ASP A 81 -3.41 5.43 -16.53
CA ASP A 81 -3.94 6.76 -16.78
C ASP A 81 -5.37 6.75 -17.35
N LYS A 82 -5.90 5.60 -17.69
CA LYS A 82 -7.30 5.49 -18.14
C LYS A 82 -7.78 4.05 -18.01
N LEU A 83 -9.10 3.89 -17.97
CA LEU A 83 -9.74 2.57 -17.82
C LEU A 83 -10.21 1.98 -19.13
N ASP A 84 -10.15 2.72 -20.24
CA ASP A 84 -10.86 2.40 -21.46
C ASP A 84 -10.60 0.99 -22.00
N ASP A 85 -9.36 0.53 -21.94
CA ASP A 85 -8.99 -0.76 -22.49
C ASP A 85 -8.64 -1.78 -21.42
N LEU A 86 -9.02 -1.54 -20.18
CA LEU A 86 -8.64 -2.43 -19.09
C LEU A 86 -9.48 -3.71 -19.13
N PRO A 87 -8.84 -4.89 -19.28
CA PRO A 87 -9.57 -6.15 -19.25
C PRO A 87 -10.25 -6.40 -17.90
N GLU A 88 -11.35 -7.17 -17.92
CA GLU A 88 -12.13 -7.42 -16.73
C GLU A 88 -11.40 -8.23 -15.67
N LYS A 89 -10.33 -8.91 -16.04
CA LYS A 89 -9.56 -9.69 -15.05
C LYS A 89 -8.84 -8.81 -14.06
N TYR A 90 -8.67 -7.52 -14.35
CA TYR A 90 -8.02 -6.61 -13.42
C TYR A 90 -9.06 -5.90 -12.55
N ARG A 91 -8.70 -5.68 -11.31
CA ARG A 91 -9.45 -4.78 -10.44
C ARG A 91 -8.82 -3.41 -10.51
N TRP A 92 -9.55 -2.40 -10.10
CA TRP A 92 -9.02 -1.04 -10.10
C TRP A 92 -9.64 -0.23 -8.97
N VAL A 93 -8.94 0.83 -8.61
CA VAL A 93 -9.41 1.73 -7.55
C VAL A 93 -8.95 3.15 -7.89
N GLU A 94 -9.82 4.12 -7.58
CA GLU A 94 -9.47 5.54 -7.68
C GLU A 94 -9.07 6.02 -6.30
N ILE A 95 -7.94 6.70 -6.22
CA ILE A 95 -7.47 7.30 -4.98
C ILE A 95 -7.52 8.81 -5.17
N GLN A 96 -8.39 9.47 -4.43
CA GLN A 96 -8.59 10.92 -4.56
C GLN A 96 -7.44 11.67 -3.91
N PRO A 97 -7.21 12.95 -4.31
CA PRO A 97 -6.19 13.76 -3.63
C PRO A 97 -6.44 13.77 -2.13
N GLN A 98 -5.36 13.67 -1.37
CA GLN A 98 -5.46 13.44 0.05
C GLN A 98 -4.16 13.88 0.73
N HIS A 99 -4.24 14.22 2.01
CA HIS A 99 -3.07 14.41 2.85
C HIS A 99 -2.60 13.07 3.37
N TYR A 100 -1.28 12.88 3.44
CA TYR A 100 -0.72 11.63 3.92
C TYR A 100 0.44 11.87 4.87
N ALA A 101 0.59 10.95 5.82
CA ALA A 101 1.88 10.74 6.48
C ALA A 101 2.55 9.61 5.73
N VAL A 102 3.78 9.81 5.31
CA VAL A 102 4.50 8.84 4.48
C VAL A 102 5.65 8.27 5.29
N PHE A 103 5.59 6.97 5.55
CA PHE A 103 6.59 6.26 6.33
C PHE A 103 7.43 5.39 5.42
N GLU A 104 8.74 5.40 5.61
CA GLU A 104 9.61 4.52 4.87
C GLU A 104 9.81 3.26 5.68
N HIS A 105 9.45 2.10 5.11
CA HIS A 105 9.67 0.83 5.80
C HIS A 105 11.12 0.42 5.60
N LYS A 106 11.82 0.20 6.70
CA LYS A 106 13.20 -0.27 6.67
C LYS A 106 13.23 -1.63 7.33
N GLY A 107 13.69 -2.61 6.60
CA GLY A 107 13.71 -3.97 7.09
C GLY A 107 13.12 -4.92 6.07
N ARG A 108 12.90 -6.13 6.50
CA ARG A 108 12.44 -7.19 5.63
C ARG A 108 10.94 -7.11 5.43
N LEU A 109 10.45 -7.67 4.33
CA LEU A 109 9.02 -7.68 4.06
C LEU A 109 8.23 -8.40 5.15
N GLU A 110 8.80 -9.44 5.76
CA GLU A 110 8.13 -10.13 6.85
C GLU A 110 7.86 -9.21 8.04
N GLN A 111 8.60 -8.11 8.14
CA GLN A 111 8.43 -7.15 9.24
C GLN A 111 7.45 -6.04 8.91
N LEU A 112 6.90 -6.05 7.71
CA LEU A 112 5.96 -5.02 7.30
C LEU A 112 4.74 -4.93 8.24
N PRO A 113 4.15 -6.04 8.69
CA PRO A 113 3.04 -5.95 9.65
C PRO A 113 3.43 -5.23 10.94
N ASP A 114 4.69 -5.38 11.39
CA ASP A 114 5.15 -4.69 12.60
C ASP A 114 5.20 -3.18 12.37
N THR A 115 5.60 -2.75 11.18
CA THR A 115 5.62 -1.33 10.84
C THR A 115 4.21 -0.77 10.84
N PHE A 116 3.24 -1.49 10.27
CA PHE A 116 1.84 -1.07 10.29
C PHE A 116 1.32 -0.98 11.72
N GLN A 117 1.64 -1.95 12.57
CA GLN A 117 1.20 -1.91 13.97
C GLN A 117 1.78 -0.70 14.69
N TYR A 118 3.06 -0.37 14.45
CA TYR A 118 3.66 0.80 15.05
C TYR A 118 2.92 2.07 14.63
N ILE A 119 2.64 2.20 13.34
CA ILE A 119 1.98 3.38 12.79
C ILE A 119 0.61 3.57 13.44
N TRP A 120 -0.20 2.52 13.44
CA TRP A 120 -1.58 2.62 13.92
C TRP A 120 -1.70 2.64 15.44
N ASN A 121 -0.85 1.88 16.14
CA ASN A 121 -1.01 1.70 17.58
C ASN A 121 -0.12 2.62 18.40
N THR A 122 0.94 3.16 17.82
CA THR A 122 1.89 4.00 18.55
C THR A 122 1.97 5.40 17.96
N TRP A 123 2.31 5.51 16.69
CA TRP A 123 2.52 6.83 16.10
C TRP A 123 1.23 7.64 16.01
N LEU A 124 0.18 7.04 15.46
CA LEU A 124 -1.05 7.78 15.20
C LEU A 124 -1.68 8.31 16.48
N PRO A 125 -1.81 7.49 17.57
CA PRO A 125 -2.38 8.03 18.81
C PRO A 125 -1.55 9.14 19.41
N GLN A 126 -0.23 9.11 19.24
CA GLN A 126 0.66 10.12 19.82
C GLN A 126 0.77 11.36 18.95
N SER A 127 0.37 11.27 17.70
CA SER A 127 0.57 12.36 16.74
C SER A 127 -0.44 13.48 16.88
N GLY A 128 -1.56 13.23 17.51
CA GLY A 128 -2.66 14.18 17.56
C GLY A 128 -3.45 14.26 16.27
N ARG A 129 -3.19 13.37 15.32
CA ARG A 129 -3.86 13.35 14.03
C ARG A 129 -4.83 12.20 13.95
N GLU A 130 -5.73 12.25 12.98
CA GLU A 130 -6.71 11.20 12.76
C GLU A 130 -6.57 10.68 11.33
N ALA A 131 -6.73 9.37 11.18
CA ALA A 131 -6.73 8.76 9.86
C ALA A 131 -8.00 9.14 9.11
N ALA A 132 -7.87 9.42 7.83
CA ALA A 132 -9.01 9.70 6.97
C ALA A 132 -9.64 8.38 6.50
N ASP A 133 -10.92 8.44 6.16
CA ASP A 133 -11.61 7.29 5.59
C ASP A 133 -11.32 7.27 4.09
N ALA A 134 -10.14 6.80 3.73
CA ALA A 134 -9.65 6.80 2.37
C ALA A 134 -8.67 5.63 2.24
N PRO A 135 -8.34 5.22 1.02
CA PRO A 135 -7.38 4.12 0.85
C PRO A 135 -6.01 4.46 1.42
N GLU A 136 -5.42 3.51 2.14
CA GLU A 136 -4.02 3.61 2.49
C GLU A 136 -3.24 2.68 1.57
N PHE A 137 -1.98 2.98 1.30
CA PHE A 137 -1.28 2.14 0.36
C PHE A 137 0.21 2.05 0.64
N GLU A 138 0.79 0.97 0.15
CA GLU A 138 2.21 0.75 0.07
C GLU A 138 2.68 1.16 -1.32
N ARG A 139 3.81 1.83 -1.39
CA ARG A 139 4.38 2.25 -2.66
C ARG A 139 5.79 1.68 -2.76
N TYR A 140 5.99 0.84 -3.77
CA TYR A 140 7.27 0.17 -3.99
C TYR A 140 7.99 0.86 -5.15
N SER A 141 9.24 1.28 -4.92
CA SER A 141 10.00 1.95 -5.96
C SER A 141 10.22 1.04 -7.15
N ALA A 142 10.54 1.64 -8.30
CA ALA A 142 10.75 0.88 -9.54
C ALA A 142 11.88 -0.13 -9.40
N ASP A 143 12.85 0.17 -8.54
CA ASP A 143 14.01 -0.72 -8.34
C ASP A 143 13.83 -1.64 -7.14
N PHE A 144 12.62 -1.73 -6.57
CA PHE A 144 12.40 -2.58 -5.42
C PHE A 144 12.52 -4.05 -5.80
N ASP A 145 13.30 -4.79 -5.02
CA ASP A 145 13.49 -6.22 -5.23
C ASP A 145 13.09 -6.95 -3.96
N PRO A 146 11.96 -7.67 -3.96
CA PRO A 146 11.49 -8.36 -2.77
C PRO A 146 12.40 -9.50 -2.31
N LYS A 147 13.18 -10.07 -3.22
CA LYS A 147 14.09 -11.17 -2.86
C LYS A 147 15.32 -10.65 -2.14
N LEU A 148 15.82 -9.48 -2.54
CA LEU A 148 17.02 -8.90 -1.96
C LEU A 148 16.70 -7.87 -0.89
N HIS A 149 15.43 -7.53 -0.70
CA HIS A 149 14.96 -6.50 0.22
C HIS A 149 15.67 -5.16 -0.03
N THR A 150 15.84 -4.83 -1.32
CA THR A 150 16.46 -3.57 -1.73
C THR A 150 15.42 -2.68 -2.37
N GLY A 151 15.75 -1.40 -2.50
CA GLY A 151 14.82 -0.42 -3.03
C GLY A 151 14.05 0.25 -1.89
N THR A 152 13.05 1.03 -2.24
CA THR A 152 12.29 1.81 -1.26
C THR A 152 10.85 1.34 -1.19
N LEU A 153 10.39 1.08 0.02
CA LEU A 153 9.00 0.76 0.30
C LEU A 153 8.45 1.83 1.24
N GLU A 154 7.40 2.50 0.78
CA GLU A 154 6.76 3.55 1.57
C GLU A 154 5.35 3.15 1.93
N ILE A 155 4.89 3.56 3.11
CA ILE A 155 3.51 3.39 3.55
C ILE A 155 2.87 4.77 3.60
N TRP A 156 1.80 4.95 2.85
CA TRP A 156 1.08 6.22 2.75
C TRP A 156 -0.21 6.12 3.54
N LEU A 157 -0.23 6.76 4.70
CA LEU A 157 -1.36 6.76 5.62
C LEU A 157 -2.20 8.01 5.39
N PRO A 158 -3.47 7.87 4.97
CA PRO A 158 -4.30 9.06 4.72
C PRO A 158 -4.70 9.71 6.04
N LEU A 159 -4.63 11.03 6.07
CA LEU A 159 -4.93 11.81 7.26
C LEU A 159 -6.07 12.78 6.98
N LYS A 160 -6.87 13.02 8.00
CA LYS A 160 -7.85 14.10 7.92
C LYS A 160 -7.14 15.44 7.89
N ALA A 161 -7.70 16.35 7.12
CA ALA A 161 -7.16 17.69 6.97
C ALA A 161 -7.25 18.49 8.28
#